data_f0be8a3f74468fa74c96fb4243ce8772
#
_entry.id   f0be8a3f74468fa74c96fb4243ce8772
#
_cell.length_a   1.000
_cell.length_b   1.000
_cell.length_c   1.000
_cell.angle_alpha   90.00
_cell.angle_beta   90.00
_cell.angle_gamma   90.00
#
_symmetry.space_group_name_H-M   'P 1'
#
loop_
_entity.id
_entity.type
_entity.pdbx_description
1 polymer ?
#
loop_
_entity_poly.entity_id
_entity_poly.type
_entity_poly.pdbx_seq_one_letter_code
_entity_poly.pdbx_strand_id
1 'polypeptide(L)'
;MGSEQRKDPRVPSYAKAVFLDRQIPGYIRDLSRSGCRVSFMQPISAGVGDLITVQVIAEHDPAIAPFTVRLRVRRIVSDVLWYSLGTQIEAIVDPKEAEAFDRLVSYYSTTSGGK
;
A
#
# COMPACT_ATOMS: atom_id res chain seq x y z
N MET A 1 -26.33 -17.51 6.32
CA MET A 1 -26.02 -17.11 6.16
C MET A 1 -25.58 -16.62 5.78
N GLY A 2 -25.64 -16.38 5.88
CA GLY A 2 -25.27 -15.64 5.51
C GLY A 2 -24.64 -15.15 5.36
N SER A 3 -24.91 -15.18 5.74
CA SER A 3 -24.32 -14.51 5.54
C SER A 3 -23.45 -14.47 5.19
N GLU A 4 -23.53 -14.78 5.34
CA GLU A 4 -22.75 -14.60 4.90
C GLU A 4 -22.23 -14.28 4.15
N GLN A 5 -22.50 -14.19 3.96
CA GLN A 5 -22.10 -13.85 3.05
C GLN A 5 -21.61 -12.99 2.89
N ARG A 6 -21.95 -12.68 3.33
CA ARG A 6 -21.57 -11.78 3.14
C ARG A 6 -20.60 -11.44 3.31
N LYS A 7 -20.45 -11.65 3.51
CA LYS A 7 -19.60 -11.34 3.48
C LYS A 7 -18.91 -10.75 2.91
N ASP A 8 -18.84 -10.63 3.03
CA ASP A 8 -18.56 -10.09 2.32
C ASP A 8 -17.59 -9.80 1.65
N PRO A 9 -17.63 -9.85 1.00
CA PRO A 9 -16.56 -9.74 0.15
C PRO A 9 -16.03 -8.42 0.11
N ARG A 10 -16.41 -7.65 0.73
CA ARG A 10 -15.88 -6.57 0.69
C ARG A 10 -14.80 -6.38 1.48
N VAL A 11 -14.22 -7.24 2.14
CA VAL A 11 -12.94 -7.11 2.78
C VAL A 11 -11.88 -7.24 1.71
N PRO A 12 -11.20 -6.19 1.34
CA PRO A 12 -10.22 -6.31 0.28
C PRO A 12 -8.98 -7.07 0.76
N SER A 13 -8.31 -7.71 -0.17
CA SER A 13 -6.99 -8.25 0.09
C SER A 13 -6.01 -7.12 -0.09
N TYR A 14 -5.38 -6.70 0.97
CA TYR A 14 -4.42 -5.61 0.88
C TYR A 14 -3.13 -6.07 0.20
N ALA A 15 -2.60 -5.24 -0.65
CA ALA A 15 -1.30 -5.51 -1.24
C ALA A 15 -0.22 -5.44 -0.16
N LYS A 16 0.78 -6.30 -0.31
CA LYS A 16 1.91 -6.31 0.59
C LYS A 16 2.85 -5.15 0.26
N ALA A 17 3.47 -4.61 1.28
CA ALA A 17 4.46 -3.57 1.11
C ALA A 17 5.73 -3.98 1.85
N VAL A 18 6.90 -3.74 1.25
CA VAL A 18 8.17 -4.02 1.91
C VAL A 18 9.00 -2.75 1.91
N PHE A 19 9.33 -2.28 3.10
CA PHE A 19 10.28 -1.17 3.24
C PHE A 19 11.66 -1.72 2.91
N LEU A 20 12.18 -1.35 1.77
CA LEU A 20 13.35 -2.02 1.22
C LEU A 20 14.63 -1.84 2.03
N ASP A 21 14.78 -0.70 2.64
CA ASP A 21 15.99 -0.40 3.39
C ASP A 21 16.28 -1.45 4.48
N ARG A 22 15.24 -1.93 5.14
CA ARG A 22 15.38 -2.88 6.23
C ARG A 22 14.58 -4.14 6.04
N GLN A 23 13.95 -4.31 4.89
CA GLN A 23 13.11 -5.48 4.59
C GLN A 23 11.97 -5.62 5.60
N ILE A 24 11.37 -4.51 6.00
CA ILE A 24 10.27 -4.54 6.96
C ILE A 24 8.95 -4.70 6.22
N PRO A 25 8.18 -5.73 6.55
CA PRO A 25 6.92 -5.98 5.84
C PRO A 25 5.77 -5.14 6.37
N GLY A 26 4.80 -4.91 5.52
CA GLY A 26 3.59 -4.20 5.85
C GLY A 26 2.56 -4.37 4.77
N TYR A 27 1.54 -3.53 4.80
CA TYR A 27 0.42 -3.61 3.87
C TYR A 27 0.01 -2.22 3.40
N ILE A 28 -0.38 -2.14 2.13
CA ILE A 28 -0.96 -0.92 1.58
C ILE A 28 -2.42 -0.89 1.99
N ARG A 29 -2.77 0.02 2.88
CA ARG A 29 -4.13 0.14 3.38
C ARG A 29 -5.01 0.91 2.41
N ASP A 30 -4.42 1.86 1.69
CA ASP A 30 -5.15 2.74 0.83
C ASP A 30 -4.22 3.24 -0.26
N LEU A 31 -4.71 3.37 -1.48
CA LEU A 31 -3.87 3.75 -2.60
C LEU A 31 -4.65 4.58 -3.60
N SER A 32 -4.07 5.71 -3.97
CA SER A 32 -4.56 6.53 -5.06
C SER A 32 -3.37 6.93 -5.92
N ARG A 33 -3.61 7.69 -6.97
CA ARG A 33 -2.50 8.12 -7.83
C ARG A 33 -1.57 9.09 -7.12
N SER A 34 -2.05 9.79 -6.12
CA SER A 34 -1.25 10.84 -5.46
C SER A 34 -0.67 10.41 -4.13
N GLY A 35 -1.21 9.39 -3.51
CA GLY A 35 -0.74 9.01 -2.19
C GLY A 35 -1.16 7.63 -1.77
N CYS A 36 -0.59 7.17 -0.66
CA CYS A 36 -1.00 5.90 -0.11
C CYS A 36 -0.82 5.91 1.40
N ARG A 37 -1.59 5.05 2.04
CA ARG A 37 -1.45 4.79 3.45
C ARG A 37 -0.90 3.37 3.59
N VAL A 38 0.23 3.25 4.27
CA VAL A 38 0.90 1.97 4.44
C VAL A 38 1.11 1.71 5.93
N SER A 39 0.84 0.48 6.35
CA SER A 39 1.02 0.08 7.75
C SER A 39 2.09 -0.98 7.82
N PHE A 40 3.10 -0.73 8.63
CA PHE A 40 4.18 -1.69 8.86
C PHE A 40 3.98 -2.39 10.20
N MET A 41 4.53 -3.58 10.29
CA MET A 41 4.40 -4.41 11.50
C MET A 41 5.35 -3.97 12.60
N GLN A 42 6.25 -3.07 12.29
CA GLN A 42 7.18 -2.51 13.28
C GLN A 42 7.58 -1.11 12.83
N PRO A 43 8.09 -0.28 13.73
CA PRO A 43 8.52 1.06 13.36
C PRO A 43 9.62 1.03 12.30
N ILE A 44 9.62 2.02 11.44
CA ILE A 44 10.68 2.21 10.47
C ILE A 44 11.43 3.49 10.81
N SER A 45 12.68 3.58 10.35
CA SER A 45 13.52 4.73 10.64
C SER A 45 13.28 5.81 9.59
N ALA A 46 12.15 6.47 9.68
CA ALA A 46 11.82 7.57 8.77
C ALA A 46 10.90 8.53 9.47
N GLY A 47 11.11 9.79 9.26
CA GLY A 47 10.28 10.84 9.83
C GLY A 47 9.48 11.57 8.78
N VAL A 48 8.58 12.44 9.21
CA VAL A 48 7.81 13.28 8.31
C VAL A 48 8.75 14.07 7.42
N GLY A 49 8.50 14.06 6.12
CA GLY A 49 9.32 14.72 5.14
C GLY A 49 10.36 13.83 4.48
N ASP A 50 10.64 12.68 5.05
CA ASP A 50 11.61 11.75 4.48
C ASP A 50 11.06 11.02 3.27
N LEU A 51 11.95 10.63 2.38
CA LEU A 51 11.61 9.74 1.27
C LEU A 51 11.92 8.32 1.65
N ILE A 52 11.00 7.43 1.38
CA ILE A 52 11.22 5.99 1.57
C ILE A 52 10.94 5.25 0.28
N THR A 53 11.56 4.09 0.12
CA THR A 53 11.35 3.24 -1.04
C THR A 53 10.66 1.96 -0.59
N VAL A 54 9.56 1.66 -1.23
CA VAL A 54 8.72 0.53 -0.85
C VAL A 54 8.43 -0.32 -2.08
N GLN A 55 8.63 -1.63 -1.94
CA GLN A 55 8.19 -2.56 -2.97
C GLN A 55 6.76 -3.00 -2.67
N VAL A 56 5.92 -2.97 -3.67
CA VAL A 56 4.51 -3.33 -3.54
C VAL A 56 4.26 -4.64 -4.28
N ILE A 57 3.61 -5.56 -3.61
CA ILE A 57 3.33 -6.89 -4.14
C ILE A 57 1.84 -7.18 -4.01
N ALA A 58 1.17 -7.28 -5.13
CA ALA A 58 -0.27 -7.55 -5.17
C ALA A 58 -0.51 -9.05 -5.21
N GLU A 59 -0.44 -9.68 -4.07
CA GLU A 59 -0.52 -11.15 -4.00
C GLU A 59 -1.89 -11.69 -4.42
N HIS A 60 -2.91 -10.85 -4.36
CA HIS A 60 -4.27 -11.26 -4.72
C HIS A 60 -4.47 -11.39 -6.23
N ASP A 61 -3.58 -10.82 -7.02
CA ASP A 61 -3.75 -10.80 -8.48
C ASP A 61 -2.41 -10.96 -9.18
N PRO A 62 -2.09 -12.16 -9.67
CA PRO A 62 -0.82 -12.40 -10.33
C PRO A 62 -0.63 -11.61 -11.62
N ALA A 63 -1.70 -11.03 -12.16
CA ALA A 63 -1.58 -10.18 -13.34
C ALA A 63 -0.96 -8.81 -13.00
N ILE A 64 -0.89 -8.46 -11.73
CA ILE A 64 -0.25 -7.22 -11.31
C ILE A 64 1.17 -7.57 -10.87
N ALA A 65 2.15 -7.20 -11.67
CA ALA A 65 3.54 -7.45 -11.33
C ALA A 65 3.97 -6.59 -10.14
N PRO A 66 4.91 -7.03 -9.32
CA PRO A 66 5.42 -6.18 -8.25
C PRO A 66 6.03 -4.90 -8.81
N PHE A 67 5.93 -3.83 -8.05
CA PHE A 67 6.51 -2.56 -8.46
C PHE A 67 7.08 -1.84 -7.24
N THR A 68 7.94 -0.87 -7.50
CA THR A 68 8.62 -0.13 -6.44
C THR A 68 8.28 1.34 -6.56
N VAL A 69 7.89 1.94 -5.45
CA VAL A 69 7.51 3.34 -5.39
C VAL A 69 8.37 4.10 -4.40
N ARG A 70 8.55 5.37 -4.68
CA ARG A 70 9.21 6.28 -3.75
C ARG A 70 8.14 7.14 -3.12
N LEU A 71 8.09 7.13 -1.81
CA LEU A 71 7.03 7.78 -1.06
C LEU A 71 7.62 8.84 -0.15
N ARG A 72 6.95 9.99 -0.07
CA ARG A 72 7.30 11.04 0.90
C ARG A 72 6.38 10.91 2.10
N VAL A 73 6.96 10.74 3.26
CA VAL A 73 6.20 10.58 4.50
C VAL A 73 5.58 11.91 4.87
N ARG A 74 4.25 11.92 5.05
CA ARG A 74 3.50 13.12 5.42
C ARG A 74 2.96 13.04 6.83
N ARG A 75 2.73 11.84 7.32
CA ARG A 75 2.09 11.65 8.59
C ARG A 75 2.46 10.30 9.16
N ILE A 76 2.60 10.23 10.46
CA ILE A 76 2.93 8.98 11.16
C ILE A 76 1.91 8.79 12.26
N VAL A 77 1.29 7.62 12.29
CA VAL A 77 0.37 7.23 13.35
C VAL A 77 0.82 5.87 13.87
N SER A 78 1.18 5.83 15.12
CA SER A 78 1.67 4.61 15.73
C SER A 78 0.67 4.13 16.77
N ASP A 79 0.30 2.87 16.70
CA ASP A 79 -0.52 2.28 17.75
C ASP A 79 0.12 0.96 18.20
N VAL A 80 -0.62 0.17 18.94
CA VAL A 80 -0.09 -1.04 19.55
C VAL A 80 0.40 -2.05 18.52
N LEU A 81 -0.32 -2.17 17.41
CA LEU A 81 -0.05 -3.21 16.45
C LEU A 81 0.65 -2.73 15.19
N TRP A 82 0.43 -1.48 14.84
CA TRP A 82 0.86 -0.99 13.53
C TRP A 82 1.55 0.35 13.60
N TYR A 83 2.53 0.50 12.74
CA TYR A 83 3.20 1.77 12.50
C TYR A 83 2.74 2.25 11.12
N SER A 84 1.82 3.19 11.09
CA SER A 84 1.15 3.58 9.86
C SER A 84 1.63 4.92 9.36
N LEU A 85 1.83 5.01 8.05
CA LEU A 85 2.29 6.22 7.41
C LEU A 85 1.29 6.69 6.38
N GLY A 86 0.95 7.97 6.44
CA GLY A 86 0.29 8.62 5.32
C GLY A 86 1.37 9.21 4.44
N THR A 87 1.36 8.88 3.16
CA THR A 87 2.44 9.24 2.26
C THR A 87 1.93 9.85 0.96
N GLN A 88 2.80 10.60 0.32
CA GLN A 88 2.59 11.12 -1.02
C GLN A 88 3.45 10.33 -1.98
N ILE A 89 2.92 9.92 -3.12
CA ILE A 89 3.69 9.19 -4.11
C ILE A 89 4.54 10.18 -4.89
N GLU A 90 5.86 10.01 -4.82
CA GLU A 90 6.78 10.88 -5.52
C GLU A 90 7.12 10.32 -6.89
N ALA A 91 7.30 9.02 -7.00
CA ALA A 91 7.69 8.40 -8.26
C ALA A 91 7.48 6.90 -8.24
N ILE A 92 7.27 6.33 -9.41
CA ILE A 92 7.42 4.91 -9.63
C ILE A 92 8.85 4.74 -10.09
N VAL A 93 9.62 3.93 -9.37
CA VAL A 93 11.06 3.88 -9.57
C VAL A 93 11.42 3.40 -10.99
N ASP A 94 10.70 2.41 -11.49
CA ASP A 94 10.91 1.92 -12.85
C ASP A 94 9.67 2.28 -13.70
N PRO A 95 9.80 3.13 -14.71
CA PRO A 95 8.64 3.51 -15.53
C PRO A 95 7.93 2.32 -16.18
N LYS A 96 8.61 1.21 -16.39
CA LYS A 96 7.98 0.01 -16.94
C LYS A 96 6.92 -0.57 -16.01
N GLU A 97 6.96 -0.17 -14.75
CA GLU A 97 6.03 -0.69 -13.74
C GLU A 97 4.80 0.18 -13.58
N ALA A 98 4.66 1.22 -14.39
CA ALA A 98 3.54 2.14 -14.26
C ALA A 98 2.19 1.46 -14.47
N GLU A 99 2.14 0.48 -15.33
CA GLU A 99 0.88 -0.24 -15.58
C GLU A 99 0.45 -1.04 -14.35
N ALA A 100 1.40 -1.67 -13.69
CA ALA A 100 1.10 -2.42 -12.46
C ALA A 100 0.56 -1.48 -11.38
N PHE A 101 1.17 -0.33 -11.25
CA PHE A 101 0.71 0.70 -10.33
C PHE A 101 -0.73 1.11 -10.65
N ASP A 102 -1.01 1.41 -11.92
CA ASP A 102 -2.36 1.82 -12.35
C ASP A 102 -3.40 0.74 -12.06
N ARG A 103 -3.06 -0.51 -12.30
CA ARG A 103 -3.97 -1.61 -12.02
C ARG A 103 -4.28 -1.74 -10.54
N LEU A 104 -3.29 -1.56 -9.69
CA LEU A 104 -3.50 -1.63 -8.26
C LEU A 104 -4.32 -0.45 -7.75
N VAL A 105 -4.08 0.75 -8.28
CA VAL A 105 -4.89 1.92 -7.96
C VAL A 105 -6.36 1.63 -8.28
N SER A 106 -6.63 1.06 -9.44
CA SER A 106 -7.98 0.70 -9.84
C SER A 106 -8.62 -0.31 -8.89
N TYR A 107 -7.85 -1.29 -8.48
CA TYR A 107 -8.34 -2.28 -7.52
C TYR A 107 -8.79 -1.62 -6.21
N TYR A 108 -7.97 -0.76 -5.66
CA TYR A 108 -8.30 -0.07 -4.40
C TYR A 108 -9.49 0.85 -4.57
N SER A 109 -9.58 1.52 -5.70
CA SER A 109 -10.68 2.42 -6.01
C SER A 109 -12.01 1.67 -6.10
N THR A 110 -12.01 0.48 -6.70
CA THR A 110 -13.21 -0.32 -6.89
C THR A 110 -13.65 -0.99 -5.60
N THR A 111 -12.72 -1.48 -4.82
CA THR A 111 -13.07 -2.27 -3.63
C THR A 111 -13.31 -1.42 -2.40
N SER A 112 -12.51 -0.40 -2.19
CA SER A 112 -12.67 0.38 -0.99
C SER A 112 -13.50 1.62 -1.22
N GLY A 113 -13.46 2.15 -2.38
CA GLY A 113 -14.21 3.30 -2.68
C GLY A 113 -15.64 3.04 -2.77
N GLY A 114 -15.86 1.89 -3.04
CA GLY A 114 -17.13 1.60 -3.25
C GLY A 114 -18.02 2.56 -2.76
N LYS A 115 -17.90 2.84 -2.62
CA LYS A 115 -18.64 3.59 -2.29
C LYS A 115 -19.14 4.06 -2.86
#